data_b5e2e7e4849744b1567bf3ba379c707e
#
_entry.id   b5e2e7e4849744b1567bf3ba379c707e
#
_cell.length_a   1.000
_cell.length_b   1.000
_cell.length_c   1.000
_cell.angle_alpha   90.00
_cell.angle_beta   90.00
_cell.angle_gamma   90.00
#
_symmetry.space_group_name_H-M   'P 1'
#
loop_
_entity.id
_entity.type
_entity.pdbx_description
1 polymer ?
#
loop_
_entity_poly.entity_id
_entity_poly.type
_entity_poly.pdbx_seq_one_letter_code
_entity_poly.pdbx_strand_id
1 'polypeptide(L)'
;MRPKDPFIGREILGGEYLILEKIGTGGMGSVYKASQPAMKRMVAIKILHPKLANRKDLTSRFRREARAMSQLTHPNTVKVFVYGELEEDGSLYIVMEMLEGKNLNQAVRKDGPIPTERAIPILIQVCGALQEAHELGIVHRDLKPENIFLSKQGGIADFPKVLDFGLAKVTERQMQPGSIILTQEGMVFGTPEFMSPEQAQGKTLDARSDIYSLAVILYEVLTGKLPFSAKSPMEYIQKHVTEPIIPLSERVPERRFPKELDEVLARALSKKPEQRYQTAAEFDEALRPFG
;
A
#
# COMPACT_ATOMS: atom_id res chain seq x y z
N MET A 1 22.75 -0.96 -25.58
CA MET A 1 23.10 -0.92 -24.14
C MET A 1 22.00 -0.20 -23.41
N ARG A 2 21.40 -0.81 -22.36
CA ARG A 2 20.48 -0.03 -21.48
C ARG A 2 21.31 1.04 -20.77
N PRO A 3 20.83 2.31 -20.70
CA PRO A 3 21.55 3.34 -19.97
C PRO A 3 21.78 2.89 -18.53
N LYS A 4 23.01 3.05 -18.05
CA LYS A 4 23.40 2.67 -16.68
C LYS A 4 22.60 3.57 -15.72
N ASP A 5 21.93 2.96 -14.74
CA ASP A 5 21.16 3.72 -13.75
C ASP A 5 22.09 4.73 -13.04
N PRO A 6 21.75 6.02 -13.00
CA PRO A 6 22.66 7.06 -12.55
C PRO A 6 22.96 7.01 -11.05
N PHE A 7 22.17 6.29 -10.27
CA PHE A 7 22.35 6.20 -8.82
C PHE A 7 23.21 5.00 -8.38
N ILE A 8 23.27 3.92 -9.16
CA ILE A 8 24.03 2.72 -8.77
C ILE A 8 25.53 2.99 -8.69
N GLY A 9 26.14 2.66 -7.54
CA GLY A 9 27.56 2.90 -7.24
C GLY A 9 27.85 4.31 -6.71
N ARG A 10 26.82 5.17 -6.51
CA ARG A 10 27.01 6.50 -5.93
C ARG A 10 26.94 6.47 -4.41
N GLU A 11 27.78 7.28 -3.82
CA GLU A 11 27.62 7.73 -2.43
C GLU A 11 26.67 8.93 -2.41
N ILE A 12 25.73 8.95 -1.48
CA ILE A 12 24.76 10.02 -1.27
C ILE A 12 24.77 10.47 0.18
N LEU A 13 24.20 11.65 0.44
CA LEU A 13 24.12 12.26 1.77
C LEU A 13 25.49 12.36 2.44
N GLY A 14 26.45 13.01 1.73
CA GLY A 14 27.81 13.22 2.24
C GLY A 14 28.62 11.92 2.42
N GLY A 15 28.30 10.85 1.67
CA GLY A 15 28.98 9.57 1.77
C GLY A 15 28.40 8.63 2.83
N GLU A 16 27.29 9.04 3.47
CA GLU A 16 26.66 8.22 4.53
C GLU A 16 26.06 6.93 3.99
N TYR A 17 25.61 6.92 2.73
CA TYR A 17 24.99 5.78 2.07
C TYR A 17 25.60 5.49 0.71
N LEU A 18 25.95 4.23 0.46
CA LEU A 18 26.39 3.72 -0.85
C LEU A 18 25.26 2.95 -1.52
N ILE A 19 24.78 3.43 -2.67
CA ILE A 19 23.72 2.75 -3.45
C ILE A 19 24.33 1.56 -4.20
N LEU A 20 23.79 0.36 -3.95
CA LEU A 20 24.31 -0.90 -4.48
C LEU A 20 23.54 -1.39 -5.70
N GLU A 21 22.21 -1.44 -5.61
CA GLU A 21 21.36 -1.99 -6.67
C GLU A 21 19.94 -1.38 -6.61
N LYS A 22 19.27 -1.35 -7.75
CA LYS A 22 17.84 -1.01 -7.83
C LYS A 22 17.02 -2.26 -7.56
N ILE A 23 16.14 -2.19 -6.55
CA ILE A 23 15.28 -3.30 -6.14
C ILE A 23 13.81 -3.12 -6.54
N GLY A 24 13.42 -1.92 -6.96
CA GLY A 24 12.05 -1.64 -7.40
C GLY A 24 11.92 -0.37 -8.20
N THR A 25 10.84 -0.29 -9.00
CA THR A 25 10.44 0.92 -9.73
C THR A 25 8.92 1.03 -9.68
N GLY A 26 8.42 2.20 -9.37
CA GLY A 26 6.99 2.50 -9.35
C GLY A 26 6.69 3.86 -9.96
N GLY A 27 5.41 4.23 -10.01
CA GLY A 27 4.96 5.50 -10.61
C GLY A 27 5.55 6.76 -9.96
N MET A 28 5.91 6.70 -8.69
CA MET A 28 6.45 7.85 -7.95
C MET A 28 7.98 7.90 -7.92
N GLY A 29 8.68 6.80 -8.24
CA GLY A 29 10.13 6.75 -8.12
C GLY A 29 10.69 5.35 -8.17
N SER A 30 11.96 5.24 -7.78
CA SER A 30 12.71 3.99 -7.73
C SER A 30 13.18 3.70 -6.31
N VAL A 31 13.22 2.41 -5.95
CA VAL A 31 13.72 1.94 -4.66
C VAL A 31 15.06 1.26 -4.87
N TYR A 32 16.03 1.61 -4.06
CA TYR A 32 17.39 1.11 -4.10
C TYR A 32 17.76 0.42 -2.80
N LYS A 33 18.52 -0.66 -2.89
CA LYS A 33 19.25 -1.20 -1.77
C LYS A 33 20.54 -0.42 -1.61
N ALA A 34 20.83 0.02 -0.40
CA ALA A 34 22.03 0.76 -0.09
C ALA A 34 22.70 0.23 1.19
N SER A 35 24.00 0.40 1.28
CA SER A 35 24.78 0.16 2.51
C SER A 35 24.89 1.47 3.29
N GLN A 36 24.74 1.39 4.61
CA GLN A 36 25.11 2.43 5.57
C GLN A 36 26.34 1.95 6.34
N PRO A 37 27.59 2.26 5.87
CA PRO A 37 28.81 1.66 6.39
C PRO A 37 29.04 1.94 7.89
N ALA A 38 28.80 3.18 8.32
CA ALA A 38 28.98 3.61 9.70
C ALA A 38 28.14 2.80 10.69
N MET A 39 26.95 2.35 10.27
CA MET A 39 26.04 1.56 11.08
C MET A 39 26.10 0.05 10.76
N LYS A 40 26.94 -0.36 9.81
CA LYS A 40 27.11 -1.76 9.36
C LYS A 40 25.77 -2.43 9.01
N ARG A 41 24.88 -1.70 8.33
CA ARG A 41 23.54 -2.21 7.97
C ARG A 41 23.19 -1.92 6.52
N MET A 42 22.22 -2.69 6.01
CA MET A 42 21.54 -2.40 4.74
C MET A 42 20.27 -1.60 4.99
N VAL A 43 19.94 -0.72 4.05
CA VAL A 43 18.74 0.10 4.05
C VAL A 43 18.10 0.07 2.66
N ALA A 44 16.82 0.37 2.61
CA ALA A 44 16.12 0.68 1.36
C ALA A 44 16.03 2.21 1.22
N ILE A 45 16.35 2.73 0.03
CA ILE A 45 16.24 4.17 -0.27
C ILE A 45 15.29 4.34 -1.43
N LYS A 46 14.16 4.99 -1.18
CA LYS A 46 13.21 5.39 -2.20
C LYS A 46 13.57 6.78 -2.68
N ILE A 47 13.91 6.92 -3.97
CA ILE A 47 14.20 8.20 -4.63
C ILE A 47 13.03 8.50 -5.56
N LEU A 48 12.38 9.65 -5.34
CA LEU A 48 11.26 10.08 -6.15
C LEU A 48 11.73 10.63 -7.49
N HIS A 49 10.85 10.55 -8.51
CA HIS A 49 11.20 11.09 -9.83
C HIS A 49 11.51 12.58 -9.77
N PRO A 50 12.57 13.07 -10.46
CA PRO A 50 12.99 14.48 -10.45
C PRO A 50 11.88 15.46 -10.86
N LYS A 51 10.94 15.02 -11.70
CA LYS A 51 9.75 15.82 -12.09
C LYS A 51 8.89 16.22 -10.90
N LEU A 52 8.93 15.48 -9.79
CA LEU A 52 8.21 15.79 -8.56
C LEU A 52 8.97 16.81 -7.69
N ALA A 53 10.30 16.79 -7.72
CA ALA A 53 11.15 17.68 -6.95
C ALA A 53 11.05 19.16 -7.40
N ASN A 54 10.85 19.42 -8.70
CA ASN A 54 10.76 20.76 -9.26
C ASN A 54 9.48 21.54 -8.88
N ARG A 55 8.60 20.96 -8.06
CA ARG A 55 7.34 21.55 -7.65
C ARG A 55 7.31 21.81 -6.14
N LYS A 56 7.45 23.07 -5.74
CA LYS A 56 7.47 23.52 -4.33
C LYS A 56 6.26 23.03 -3.52
N ASP A 57 5.08 22.95 -4.15
CA ASP A 57 3.86 22.46 -3.52
C ASP A 57 3.94 20.94 -3.21
N LEU A 58 4.59 20.16 -4.08
CA LEU A 58 4.79 18.71 -3.89
C LEU A 58 5.87 18.44 -2.83
N THR A 59 6.96 19.20 -2.86
CA THR A 59 8.03 19.08 -1.85
C THR A 59 7.50 19.36 -0.44
N SER A 60 6.69 20.42 -0.28
CA SER A 60 6.10 20.77 1.02
C SER A 60 5.16 19.67 1.53
N ARG A 61 4.37 19.04 0.64
CA ARG A 61 3.51 17.90 0.98
C ARG A 61 4.32 16.67 1.33
N PHE A 62 5.32 16.34 0.52
CA PHE A 62 6.21 15.23 0.78
C PHE A 62 6.82 15.31 2.18
N ARG A 63 7.39 16.47 2.55
CA ARG A 63 7.97 16.69 3.88
C ARG A 63 6.95 16.49 5.00
N ARG A 64 5.71 16.96 4.81
CA ARG A 64 4.64 16.77 5.80
C ARG A 64 4.24 15.31 5.93
N GLU A 65 4.01 14.60 4.81
CA GLU A 65 3.61 13.19 4.82
C GLU A 65 4.77 12.31 5.35
N ALA A 66 6.02 12.57 4.94
CA ALA A 66 7.18 11.86 5.45
C ALA A 66 7.39 12.08 6.97
N ARG A 67 7.14 13.30 7.46
CA ARG A 67 7.15 13.58 8.89
C ARG A 67 6.05 12.82 9.64
N ALA A 68 4.85 12.73 9.08
CA ALA A 68 3.76 11.95 9.67
C ALA A 68 4.12 10.45 9.71
N MET A 69 4.65 9.90 8.60
CA MET A 69 5.13 8.50 8.55
C MET A 69 6.23 8.21 9.56
N SER A 70 7.13 9.15 9.83
CA SER A 70 8.21 8.96 10.82
C SER A 70 7.72 8.86 12.26
N GLN A 71 6.45 9.19 12.53
CA GLN A 71 5.81 9.04 13.85
C GLN A 71 5.21 7.65 14.05
N LEU A 72 5.04 6.87 12.97
CA LEU A 72 4.52 5.51 13.06
C LEU A 72 5.57 4.59 13.69
N THR A 73 5.17 3.89 14.74
CA THR A 73 6.03 3.02 15.55
C THR A 73 5.58 1.57 15.55
N HIS A 74 4.39 1.29 15.03
CA HIS A 74 3.82 -0.05 15.02
C HIS A 74 4.78 -1.05 14.34
N PRO A 75 5.01 -2.24 14.91
CA PRO A 75 5.97 -3.20 14.37
C PRO A 75 5.65 -3.65 12.93
N ASN A 76 4.39 -3.58 12.53
CA ASN A 76 3.94 -3.92 11.17
C ASN A 76 3.91 -2.71 10.21
N THR A 77 4.49 -1.58 10.60
CA THR A 77 4.76 -0.44 9.70
C THR A 77 6.23 -0.45 9.31
N VAL A 78 6.56 -0.14 8.03
CA VAL A 78 7.94 0.03 7.61
C VAL A 78 8.58 1.20 8.36
N LYS A 79 9.74 0.97 8.97
CA LYS A 79 10.45 1.99 9.74
C LYS A 79 11.16 2.96 8.82
N VAL A 80 10.79 4.24 8.88
CA VAL A 80 11.48 5.34 8.20
C VAL A 80 12.59 5.86 9.12
N PHE A 81 13.82 5.99 8.58
CA PHE A 81 14.97 6.50 9.32
C PHE A 81 15.23 7.98 9.05
N VAL A 82 15.25 8.35 7.76
CA VAL A 82 15.57 9.71 7.30
C VAL A 82 14.77 10.00 6.03
N TYR A 83 14.44 11.26 5.81
CA TYR A 83 13.85 11.75 4.57
C TYR A 83 14.34 13.16 4.27
N GLY A 84 14.38 13.53 3.00
CA GLY A 84 14.85 14.86 2.61
C GLY A 84 14.97 15.06 1.10
N GLU A 85 15.85 15.97 0.73
CA GLU A 85 16.22 16.30 -0.65
C GLU A 85 17.70 16.01 -0.84
N LEU A 86 18.08 15.41 -1.98
CA LEU A 86 19.46 15.28 -2.39
C LEU A 86 19.99 16.65 -2.82
N GLU A 87 21.17 17.05 -2.33
CA GLU A 87 21.78 18.34 -2.62
C GLU A 87 22.14 18.49 -4.10
N GLU A 88 22.45 17.36 -4.77
CA GLU A 88 22.96 17.35 -6.14
C GLU A 88 21.91 17.69 -7.19
N ASP A 89 20.66 17.25 -7.01
CA ASP A 89 19.62 17.39 -8.03
C ASP A 89 18.23 17.73 -7.46
N GLY A 90 18.14 17.93 -6.13
CA GLY A 90 16.87 18.21 -5.45
C GLY A 90 15.89 17.02 -5.40
N SER A 91 16.32 15.81 -5.79
CA SER A 91 15.46 14.63 -5.73
C SER A 91 15.04 14.34 -4.30
N LEU A 92 13.75 14.08 -4.10
CA LEU A 92 13.21 13.72 -2.79
C LEU A 92 13.54 12.26 -2.48
N TYR A 93 13.97 11.97 -1.26
CA TYR A 93 14.31 10.61 -0.84
C TYR A 93 13.71 10.24 0.51
N ILE A 94 13.54 8.93 0.72
CA ILE A 94 13.20 8.33 2.01
C ILE A 94 14.14 7.15 2.24
N VAL A 95 14.83 7.15 3.37
CA VAL A 95 15.64 6.01 3.85
C VAL A 95 14.82 5.22 4.85
N MET A 96 14.67 3.92 4.62
CA MET A 96 13.85 3.03 5.44
C MET A 96 14.56 1.70 5.70
N GLU A 97 13.99 0.91 6.60
CA GLU A 97 14.50 -0.44 6.85
C GLU A 97 14.51 -1.29 5.58
N MET A 98 15.57 -2.09 5.43
CA MET A 98 15.63 -3.10 4.37
C MET A 98 14.84 -4.32 4.78
N LEU A 99 13.89 -4.72 3.96
CA LEU A 99 13.05 -5.90 4.20
C LEU A 99 13.52 -7.07 3.33
N GLU A 100 13.56 -8.26 3.91
CA GLU A 100 13.83 -9.51 3.21
C GLU A 100 12.55 -10.35 3.13
N GLY A 101 12.13 -10.70 1.92
CA GLY A 101 10.90 -11.46 1.71
C GLY A 101 10.24 -11.15 0.37
N LYS A 102 8.92 -11.13 0.35
CA LYS A 102 8.11 -10.84 -0.84
C LYS A 102 6.86 -10.06 -0.45
N ASN A 103 6.33 -9.25 -1.35
CA ASN A 103 5.04 -8.61 -1.12
C ASN A 103 3.88 -9.60 -1.31
N LEU A 104 2.71 -9.23 -0.84
CA LEU A 104 1.53 -10.10 -0.83
C LEU A 104 1.07 -10.48 -2.26
N ASN A 105 1.20 -9.55 -3.23
CA ASN A 105 0.94 -9.84 -4.65
C ASN A 105 1.88 -10.92 -5.18
N GLN A 106 3.19 -10.83 -4.88
CA GLN A 106 4.16 -11.85 -5.28
C GLN A 106 3.87 -13.20 -4.61
N ALA A 107 3.40 -13.18 -3.35
CA ALA A 107 3.02 -14.40 -2.64
C ALA A 107 1.85 -15.09 -3.34
N VAL A 108 0.76 -14.37 -3.60
CA VAL A 108 -0.45 -14.93 -4.25
C VAL A 108 -0.15 -15.39 -5.68
N ARG A 109 0.61 -14.61 -6.46
CA ARG A 109 0.95 -14.99 -7.85
C ARG A 109 1.85 -16.21 -7.94
N LYS A 110 2.78 -16.38 -6.99
CA LYS A 110 3.75 -17.49 -7.01
C LYS A 110 3.20 -18.77 -6.40
N ASP A 111 2.53 -18.63 -5.25
CA ASP A 111 2.14 -19.75 -4.39
C ASP A 111 0.63 -20.06 -4.51
N GLY A 112 -0.13 -19.21 -5.22
CA GLY A 112 -1.59 -19.29 -5.31
C GLY A 112 -2.29 -18.63 -4.11
N PRO A 113 -3.63 -18.77 -4.03
CA PRO A 113 -4.43 -18.23 -2.94
C PRO A 113 -3.97 -18.77 -1.58
N ILE A 114 -3.91 -17.88 -0.59
CA ILE A 114 -3.44 -18.18 0.75
C ILE A 114 -4.59 -18.81 1.57
N PRO A 115 -4.36 -19.90 2.33
CA PRO A 115 -5.36 -20.45 3.24
C PRO A 115 -5.79 -19.45 4.31
N THR A 116 -7.04 -19.58 4.78
CA THR A 116 -7.65 -18.66 5.75
C THR A 116 -6.82 -18.55 7.02
N GLU A 117 -6.34 -19.67 7.56
CA GLU A 117 -5.55 -19.79 8.79
C GLU A 117 -4.20 -19.06 8.70
N ARG A 118 -3.73 -18.79 7.49
CA ARG A 118 -2.50 -18.00 7.22
C ARG A 118 -2.82 -16.57 6.83
N ALA A 119 -3.87 -16.34 6.05
CA ALA A 119 -4.24 -15.01 5.55
C ALA A 119 -4.76 -14.10 6.68
N ILE A 120 -5.64 -14.61 7.54
CA ILE A 120 -6.28 -13.81 8.60
C ILE A 120 -5.26 -13.26 9.60
N PRO A 121 -4.33 -14.04 10.19
CA PRO A 121 -3.31 -13.50 11.09
C PRO A 121 -2.42 -12.41 10.45
N ILE A 122 -2.16 -12.49 9.14
CA ILE A 122 -1.44 -11.46 8.40
C ILE A 122 -2.28 -10.17 8.38
N LEU A 123 -3.57 -10.25 8.01
CA LEU A 123 -4.43 -9.08 7.86
C LEU A 123 -4.78 -8.43 9.21
N ILE A 124 -4.91 -9.21 10.28
CA ILE A 124 -5.06 -8.71 11.66
C ILE A 124 -3.89 -7.80 12.04
N GLN A 125 -2.67 -8.23 11.76
CA GLN A 125 -1.48 -7.40 12.03
C GLN A 125 -1.45 -6.13 11.17
N VAL A 126 -1.93 -6.20 9.92
CA VAL A 126 -2.09 -5.02 9.06
C VAL A 126 -3.13 -4.06 9.64
N CYS A 127 -4.25 -4.57 10.19
CA CYS A 127 -5.25 -3.75 10.88
C CYS A 127 -4.62 -2.97 12.05
N GLY A 128 -3.73 -3.59 12.83
CA GLY A 128 -3.01 -2.89 13.91
C GLY A 128 -2.18 -1.71 13.40
N ALA A 129 -1.43 -1.90 12.30
CA ALA A 129 -0.66 -0.82 11.68
C ALA A 129 -1.56 0.31 11.13
N LEU A 130 -2.69 -0.03 10.52
CA LEU A 130 -3.67 0.95 10.04
C LEU A 130 -4.31 1.69 11.20
N GLN A 131 -4.64 1.02 12.31
CA GLN A 131 -5.25 1.64 13.47
C GLN A 131 -4.36 2.75 14.05
N GLU A 132 -3.05 2.49 14.29
CA GLU A 132 -2.10 3.50 14.72
C GLU A 132 -2.06 4.70 13.76
N ALA A 133 -1.97 4.43 12.46
CA ALA A 133 -1.91 5.48 11.44
C ALA A 133 -3.19 6.35 11.44
N HIS A 134 -4.36 5.71 11.54
CA HIS A 134 -5.66 6.40 11.56
C HIS A 134 -5.83 7.28 12.81
N GLU A 135 -5.36 6.85 13.97
CA GLU A 135 -5.35 7.64 15.21
C GLU A 135 -4.49 8.91 15.09
N LEU A 136 -3.43 8.85 14.28
CA LEU A 136 -2.59 10.00 13.94
C LEU A 136 -3.14 10.83 12.75
N GLY A 137 -4.33 10.50 12.25
CA GLY A 137 -4.96 11.18 11.11
C GLY A 137 -4.31 10.86 9.77
N ILE A 138 -3.55 9.77 9.69
CA ILE A 138 -2.88 9.30 8.47
C ILE A 138 -3.76 8.23 7.81
N VAL A 139 -4.24 8.49 6.60
CA VAL A 139 -4.95 7.52 5.75
C VAL A 139 -3.98 7.05 4.68
N HIS A 140 -3.92 5.75 4.44
CA HIS A 140 -2.95 5.14 3.49
C HIS A 140 -3.24 5.51 2.03
N ARG A 141 -4.51 5.40 1.59
CA ARG A 141 -5.07 5.84 0.29
C ARG A 141 -4.65 5.04 -0.94
N ASP A 142 -3.57 4.27 -0.89
CA ASP A 142 -3.10 3.39 -1.98
C ASP A 142 -2.78 2.00 -1.42
N LEU A 143 -3.68 1.48 -0.57
CA LEU A 143 -3.51 0.15 0.00
C LEU A 143 -3.79 -0.91 -1.07
N LYS A 144 -2.79 -1.77 -1.30
CA LYS A 144 -2.81 -2.86 -2.29
C LYS A 144 -1.84 -3.95 -1.90
N PRO A 145 -1.92 -5.16 -2.48
CA PRO A 145 -1.06 -6.28 -2.09
C PRO A 145 0.44 -6.00 -2.24
N GLU A 146 0.85 -5.12 -3.15
CA GLU A 146 2.23 -4.70 -3.33
C GLU A 146 2.77 -3.90 -2.13
N ASN A 147 1.89 -3.21 -1.40
CA ASN A 147 2.23 -2.38 -0.24
C ASN A 147 2.14 -3.14 1.09
N ILE A 148 1.85 -4.44 1.07
CA ILE A 148 1.94 -5.34 2.22
C ILE A 148 3.07 -6.32 1.96
N PHE A 149 4.18 -6.16 2.69
CA PHE A 149 5.39 -6.96 2.51
C PHE A 149 5.50 -8.03 3.59
N LEU A 150 5.57 -9.28 3.19
CA LEU A 150 5.76 -10.43 4.09
C LEU A 150 7.26 -10.61 4.32
N SER A 151 7.74 -10.13 5.45
CA SER A 151 9.14 -10.19 5.82
C SER A 151 9.43 -11.38 6.73
N LYS A 152 10.71 -11.79 6.76
CA LYS A 152 11.23 -12.71 7.76
C LYS A 152 11.80 -11.89 8.92
N GLN A 153 11.20 -11.97 10.08
CA GLN A 153 11.66 -11.21 11.25
C GLN A 153 11.70 -12.10 12.50
N GLY A 154 12.85 -12.16 13.15
CA GLY A 154 13.00 -12.91 14.43
C GLY A 154 12.63 -14.39 14.33
N GLY A 155 12.82 -15.04 13.17
CA GLY A 155 12.42 -16.43 12.96
C GLY A 155 10.93 -16.62 12.60
N ILE A 156 10.13 -15.55 12.63
CA ILE A 156 8.72 -15.55 12.21
C ILE A 156 8.68 -15.40 10.69
N ALA A 157 8.09 -16.36 10.00
CA ALA A 157 7.74 -16.23 8.59
C ALA A 157 6.46 -15.39 8.45
N ASP A 158 6.32 -14.70 7.32
CA ASP A 158 5.12 -13.91 6.99
C ASP A 158 4.82 -12.77 7.97
N PHE A 159 5.84 -12.14 8.53
CA PHE A 159 5.64 -10.94 9.34
C PHE A 159 5.29 -9.76 8.42
N PRO A 160 4.04 -9.26 8.43
CA PRO A 160 3.63 -8.22 7.49
C PRO A 160 4.23 -6.86 7.87
N LYS A 161 4.64 -6.12 6.86
CA LYS A 161 5.05 -4.72 6.93
C LYS A 161 4.25 -3.91 5.92
N VAL A 162 3.55 -2.89 6.39
CA VAL A 162 2.83 -1.95 5.52
C VAL A 162 3.80 -0.88 5.05
N LEU A 163 3.84 -0.68 3.72
CA LEU A 163 4.73 0.24 3.04
C LEU A 163 3.98 1.50 2.61
N ASP A 164 4.68 2.61 2.40
CA ASP A 164 4.22 3.79 1.65
C ASP A 164 2.96 4.50 2.18
N PHE A 165 2.75 4.58 3.49
CA PHE A 165 1.66 5.35 4.09
C PHE A 165 1.61 6.80 3.57
N GLY A 166 0.44 7.27 3.16
CA GLY A 166 0.15 8.67 2.87
C GLY A 166 0.88 9.30 1.68
N LEU A 167 1.87 8.62 1.06
CA LEU A 167 2.62 9.19 -0.07
C LEU A 167 1.73 9.50 -1.29
N ALA A 168 0.63 8.78 -1.47
CA ALA A 168 -0.34 9.05 -2.53
C ALA A 168 -0.92 10.49 -2.44
N LYS A 169 -1.09 11.02 -1.23
CA LYS A 169 -1.58 12.39 -0.99
C LYS A 169 -0.67 13.47 -1.57
N VAL A 170 0.61 13.16 -1.76
CA VAL A 170 1.58 14.10 -2.36
C VAL A 170 1.16 14.46 -3.78
N THR A 171 0.59 13.51 -4.53
CA THR A 171 0.21 13.68 -5.94
C THR A 171 -1.29 13.95 -6.16
N GLU A 172 -2.16 13.63 -5.20
CA GLU A 172 -3.62 13.71 -5.34
C GLU A 172 -4.20 15.11 -5.66
N ARG A 173 -3.56 16.20 -5.21
CA ARG A 173 -4.12 17.56 -5.39
C ARG A 173 -4.02 18.15 -6.79
N GLN A 174 -3.59 17.40 -7.79
CA GLN A 174 -3.76 17.81 -9.21
C GLN A 174 -5.18 17.59 -9.72
N MET A 175 -6.03 16.93 -8.92
CA MET A 175 -7.39 16.58 -9.30
C MET A 175 -8.38 17.49 -8.58
N GLN A 176 -9.21 18.18 -9.35
CA GLN A 176 -10.36 18.90 -8.79
C GLN A 176 -11.32 17.89 -8.14
N PRO A 177 -11.97 18.23 -7.01
CA PRO A 177 -13.02 17.40 -6.44
C PRO A 177 -14.07 17.07 -7.51
N GLY A 178 -14.34 15.77 -7.73
CA GLY A 178 -15.30 15.31 -8.72
C GLY A 178 -14.74 14.99 -10.11
N SER A 179 -13.44 15.21 -10.36
CA SER A 179 -12.83 14.68 -11.59
C SER A 179 -12.46 13.22 -11.41
N ILE A 180 -13.01 12.35 -12.23
CA ILE A 180 -12.55 10.98 -12.40
C ILE A 180 -11.04 11.03 -12.69
N ILE A 181 -10.29 10.14 -12.07
CA ILE A 181 -8.81 10.06 -12.12
C ILE A 181 -8.33 9.66 -13.52
N LEU A 182 -8.71 10.42 -14.53
CA LEU A 182 -8.21 10.30 -15.89
C LEU A 182 -7.16 11.39 -16.10
N THR A 183 -5.91 10.99 -16.38
CA THR A 183 -4.93 11.94 -16.94
C THR A 183 -5.40 12.39 -18.33
N GLN A 184 -4.89 13.54 -18.82
CA GLN A 184 -5.12 13.99 -20.22
C GLN A 184 -4.73 12.91 -21.25
N GLU A 185 -3.97 11.89 -20.84
CA GLU A 185 -3.52 10.76 -21.64
C GLU A 185 -4.37 9.48 -21.44
N GLY A 186 -5.51 9.56 -20.73
CA GLY A 186 -6.39 8.41 -20.50
C GLY A 186 -5.89 7.39 -19.46
N MET A 187 -4.80 7.68 -18.73
CA MET A 187 -4.28 6.82 -17.67
C MET A 187 -5.02 7.08 -16.35
N VAL A 188 -5.46 6.01 -15.70
CA VAL A 188 -6.05 6.05 -14.36
C VAL A 188 -4.94 6.11 -13.33
N PHE A 189 -4.99 7.10 -12.42
CA PHE A 189 -4.05 7.18 -11.29
C PHE A 189 -4.45 6.20 -10.19
N GLY A 190 -3.50 5.43 -9.65
CA GLY A 190 -3.71 4.42 -8.63
C GLY A 190 -3.92 3.02 -9.20
N THR A 191 -4.39 2.11 -8.37
CA THR A 191 -4.70 0.71 -8.72
C THR A 191 -6.21 0.51 -8.61
N PRO A 192 -6.97 0.69 -9.71
CA PRO A 192 -8.43 0.71 -9.68
C PRO A 192 -9.07 -0.51 -9.02
N GLU A 193 -8.39 -1.63 -9.06
CA GLU A 193 -8.82 -2.92 -8.52
C GLU A 193 -9.06 -2.89 -7.00
N PHE A 194 -8.40 -1.97 -6.28
CA PHE A 194 -8.43 -1.87 -4.81
C PHE A 194 -9.03 -0.56 -4.30
N MET A 195 -9.51 0.31 -5.19
CA MET A 195 -10.09 1.61 -4.81
C MET A 195 -11.38 1.44 -4.02
N SER A 196 -11.57 2.32 -3.03
CA SER A 196 -12.87 2.45 -2.37
C SER A 196 -13.88 3.20 -3.27
N PRO A 197 -15.20 3.01 -3.07
CA PRO A 197 -16.23 3.72 -3.82
C PRO A 197 -16.11 5.25 -3.76
N GLU A 198 -15.77 5.79 -2.58
CA GLU A 198 -15.56 7.23 -2.40
C GLU A 198 -14.30 7.72 -3.10
N GLN A 199 -13.24 6.90 -3.14
CA GLN A 199 -12.03 7.20 -3.91
C GLN A 199 -12.33 7.22 -5.41
N ALA A 200 -13.07 6.22 -5.90
CA ALA A 200 -13.51 6.15 -7.29
C ALA A 200 -14.38 7.35 -7.70
N GLN A 201 -15.07 7.99 -6.74
CA GLN A 201 -15.91 9.17 -6.96
C GLN A 201 -15.19 10.50 -6.68
N GLY A 202 -13.90 10.49 -6.35
CA GLY A 202 -13.14 11.71 -6.01
C GLY A 202 -13.62 12.41 -4.73
N LYS A 203 -14.26 11.69 -3.81
CA LYS A 203 -14.75 12.21 -2.53
C LYS A 203 -13.64 12.29 -1.49
N THR A 204 -13.93 12.94 -0.37
CA THR A 204 -13.01 12.94 0.79
C THR A 204 -12.84 11.54 1.35
N LEU A 205 -11.57 11.16 1.58
CA LEU A 205 -11.19 9.85 2.09
C LEU A 205 -10.92 9.91 3.59
N ASP A 206 -11.34 8.88 4.30
CA ASP A 206 -11.05 8.66 5.71
C ASP A 206 -10.57 7.22 5.96
N ALA A 207 -10.38 6.84 7.22
CA ALA A 207 -9.93 5.52 7.67
C ALA A 207 -10.72 4.35 7.04
N ARG A 208 -12.01 4.54 6.80
CA ARG A 208 -12.92 3.51 6.24
C ARG A 208 -12.65 3.21 4.77
N SER A 209 -11.93 4.08 4.06
CA SER A 209 -11.45 3.81 2.71
C SER A 209 -10.35 2.75 2.71
N ASP A 210 -9.42 2.80 3.68
CA ASP A 210 -8.38 1.79 3.83
C ASP A 210 -8.97 0.44 4.25
N ILE A 211 -10.00 0.43 5.11
CA ILE A 211 -10.71 -0.80 5.50
C ILE A 211 -11.35 -1.47 4.29
N TYR A 212 -11.97 -0.71 3.40
CA TYR A 212 -12.52 -1.22 2.15
C TYR A 212 -11.42 -1.85 1.28
N SER A 213 -10.32 -1.13 1.06
CA SER A 213 -9.19 -1.62 0.25
C SER A 213 -8.57 -2.88 0.89
N LEU A 214 -8.42 -2.93 2.22
CA LEU A 214 -7.92 -4.11 2.93
C LEU A 214 -8.85 -5.32 2.77
N ALA A 215 -10.17 -5.10 2.76
CA ALA A 215 -11.14 -6.16 2.52
C ALA A 215 -11.09 -6.69 1.06
N VAL A 216 -10.85 -5.82 0.07
CA VAL A 216 -10.58 -6.24 -1.32
C VAL A 216 -9.31 -7.11 -1.39
N ILE A 217 -8.25 -6.71 -0.67
CA ILE A 217 -7.01 -7.47 -0.58
C ILE A 217 -7.25 -8.84 0.05
N LEU A 218 -7.98 -8.89 1.18
CA LEU A 218 -8.32 -10.16 1.83
C LEU A 218 -9.08 -11.08 0.87
N TYR A 219 -10.06 -10.54 0.16
CA TYR A 219 -10.83 -11.29 -0.82
C TYR A 219 -9.92 -11.91 -1.90
N GLU A 220 -9.01 -11.11 -2.48
CA GLU A 220 -8.06 -11.59 -3.50
C GLU A 220 -7.09 -12.61 -2.92
N VAL A 221 -6.56 -12.39 -1.73
CA VAL A 221 -5.63 -13.30 -1.06
C VAL A 221 -6.25 -14.67 -0.82
N LEU A 222 -7.53 -14.70 -0.42
CA LEU A 222 -8.27 -15.93 -0.17
C LEU A 222 -8.67 -16.67 -1.45
N THR A 223 -9.00 -15.96 -2.52
CA THR A 223 -9.60 -16.55 -3.73
C THR A 223 -8.65 -16.59 -4.94
N GLY A 224 -7.61 -15.77 -4.94
CA GLY A 224 -6.80 -15.48 -6.13
C GLY A 224 -7.53 -14.64 -7.19
N LYS A 225 -8.71 -14.12 -6.86
CA LYS A 225 -9.58 -13.36 -7.75
C LYS A 225 -10.09 -12.11 -7.03
N LEU A 226 -10.37 -11.04 -7.78
CA LEU A 226 -10.99 -9.84 -7.24
C LEU A 226 -12.51 -10.04 -7.00
N PRO A 227 -13.14 -9.26 -6.10
CA PRO A 227 -14.58 -9.36 -5.81
C PRO A 227 -15.48 -9.01 -7.01
N PHE A 228 -14.92 -8.35 -8.03
CA PHE A 228 -15.58 -8.02 -9.28
C PHE A 228 -14.80 -8.60 -10.46
N SER A 229 -15.49 -8.95 -11.54
CA SER A 229 -14.88 -9.28 -12.82
C SER A 229 -15.01 -8.08 -13.75
N ALA A 230 -13.89 -7.47 -14.16
CA ALA A 230 -13.86 -6.32 -15.04
C ALA A 230 -12.81 -6.51 -16.15
N LYS A 231 -13.03 -5.87 -17.30
CA LYS A 231 -12.15 -5.95 -18.48
C LYS A 231 -11.26 -4.72 -18.64
N SER A 232 -11.53 -3.66 -17.87
CA SER A 232 -10.80 -2.40 -17.96
C SER A 232 -10.71 -1.70 -16.60
N PRO A 233 -9.73 -0.81 -16.39
CA PRO A 233 -9.62 0.01 -15.20
C PRO A 233 -10.90 0.80 -14.90
N MET A 234 -11.53 1.37 -15.92
CA MET A 234 -12.76 2.15 -15.78
C MET A 234 -13.94 1.28 -15.31
N GLU A 235 -14.02 0.04 -15.80
CA GLU A 235 -15.06 -0.90 -15.37
C GLU A 235 -14.88 -1.29 -13.88
N TYR A 236 -13.64 -1.46 -13.38
CA TYR A 236 -13.39 -1.65 -11.95
C TYR A 236 -13.88 -0.46 -11.13
N ILE A 237 -13.55 0.76 -11.55
CA ILE A 237 -14.01 2.00 -10.89
C ILE A 237 -15.53 2.01 -10.79
N GLN A 238 -16.24 1.73 -11.88
CA GLN A 238 -17.70 1.68 -11.89
C GLN A 238 -18.24 0.60 -10.94
N LYS A 239 -17.66 -0.61 -10.97
CA LYS A 239 -18.11 -1.73 -10.15
C LYS A 239 -17.89 -1.51 -8.67
N HIS A 240 -16.80 -0.87 -8.28
CA HIS A 240 -16.60 -0.45 -6.89
C HIS A 240 -17.72 0.47 -6.39
N VAL A 241 -18.28 1.30 -7.25
CA VAL A 241 -19.38 2.22 -6.89
C VAL A 241 -20.74 1.52 -6.87
N THR A 242 -21.02 0.64 -7.83
CA THR A 242 -22.40 0.18 -8.09
C THR A 242 -22.65 -1.31 -7.85
N GLU A 243 -21.67 -2.18 -8.10
CA GLU A 243 -21.88 -3.63 -8.13
C GLU A 243 -21.76 -4.25 -6.72
N PRO A 244 -22.66 -5.17 -6.33
CA PRO A 244 -22.46 -6.00 -5.16
C PRO A 244 -21.24 -6.91 -5.37
N ILE A 245 -20.61 -7.33 -4.27
CA ILE A 245 -19.52 -8.31 -4.33
C ILE A 245 -20.07 -9.69 -4.69
N ILE A 246 -19.26 -10.49 -5.37
CA ILE A 246 -19.53 -11.90 -5.57
C ILE A 246 -19.11 -12.62 -4.25
N PRO A 247 -19.99 -13.41 -3.58
CA PRO A 247 -19.60 -14.16 -2.39
C PRO A 247 -18.41 -15.09 -2.64
N LEU A 248 -17.58 -15.34 -1.60
CA LEU A 248 -16.42 -16.24 -1.72
C LEU A 248 -16.80 -17.62 -2.25
N SER A 249 -17.91 -18.18 -1.74
CA SER A 249 -18.44 -19.50 -2.11
C SER A 249 -18.87 -19.59 -3.57
N GLU A 250 -19.33 -18.47 -4.16
CA GLU A 250 -19.69 -18.41 -5.57
C GLU A 250 -18.46 -18.13 -6.46
N ARG A 251 -17.49 -17.36 -5.91
CA ARG A 251 -16.28 -16.97 -6.64
C ARG A 251 -15.33 -18.13 -6.89
N VAL A 252 -15.20 -19.01 -5.89
CA VAL A 252 -14.34 -20.22 -5.91
C VAL A 252 -15.08 -21.38 -5.24
N PRO A 253 -16.07 -21.98 -5.92
CA PRO A 253 -16.94 -23.01 -5.33
C PRO A 253 -16.19 -24.30 -4.92
N GLU A 254 -14.97 -24.48 -5.43
CA GLU A 254 -14.06 -25.56 -5.06
C GLU A 254 -13.41 -25.38 -3.68
N ARG A 255 -13.50 -24.18 -3.07
CA ARG A 255 -12.96 -23.86 -1.74
C ARG A 255 -14.10 -23.68 -0.75
N ARG A 256 -13.84 -24.08 0.49
CA ARG A 256 -14.82 -23.92 1.57
C ARG A 256 -14.42 -22.74 2.44
N PHE A 257 -15.35 -21.81 2.65
CA PHE A 257 -15.21 -20.70 3.57
C PHE A 257 -16.35 -20.73 4.59
N PRO A 258 -16.10 -20.29 5.85
CA PRO A 258 -17.18 -20.04 6.79
C PRO A 258 -18.15 -18.99 6.22
N LYS A 259 -19.46 -19.22 6.37
CA LYS A 259 -20.47 -18.28 5.89
C LYS A 259 -20.35 -16.92 6.56
N GLU A 260 -19.98 -16.92 7.82
CA GLU A 260 -19.75 -15.71 8.62
C GLU A 260 -18.60 -14.85 8.05
N LEU A 261 -17.61 -15.46 7.39
CA LEU A 261 -16.53 -14.70 6.71
C LEU A 261 -17.06 -13.94 5.49
N ASP A 262 -18.01 -14.51 4.74
CA ASP A 262 -18.71 -13.80 3.66
C ASP A 262 -19.47 -12.58 4.20
N GLU A 263 -20.12 -12.70 5.38
CA GLU A 263 -20.84 -11.60 6.02
C GLU A 263 -19.88 -10.48 6.48
N VAL A 264 -18.72 -10.84 7.04
CA VAL A 264 -17.67 -9.90 7.43
C VAL A 264 -17.15 -9.12 6.21
N LEU A 265 -16.85 -9.82 5.11
CA LEU A 265 -16.39 -9.20 3.88
C LEU A 265 -17.48 -8.34 3.22
N ALA A 266 -18.74 -8.79 3.21
CA ALA A 266 -19.87 -8.03 2.67
C ALA A 266 -20.04 -6.70 3.42
N ARG A 267 -19.90 -6.70 4.75
CA ARG A 267 -19.95 -5.50 5.57
C ARG A 267 -18.76 -4.57 5.28
N ALA A 268 -17.53 -5.08 5.26
CA ALA A 268 -16.33 -4.28 4.99
C ALA A 268 -16.34 -3.66 3.58
N LEU A 269 -16.95 -4.36 2.59
CA LEU A 269 -17.09 -3.95 1.20
C LEU A 269 -18.41 -3.23 0.89
N SER A 270 -19.14 -2.79 1.93
CA SER A 270 -20.34 -1.95 1.75
C SER A 270 -19.99 -0.66 1.02
N LYS A 271 -20.89 -0.22 0.11
CA LYS A 271 -20.65 0.96 -0.73
C LYS A 271 -20.59 2.24 0.08
N LYS A 272 -21.44 2.36 1.09
CA LYS A 272 -21.50 3.50 1.99
C LYS A 272 -20.55 3.31 3.17
N PRO A 273 -19.63 4.27 3.44
CA PRO A 273 -18.67 4.14 4.53
C PRO A 273 -19.30 3.91 5.91
N GLU A 274 -20.45 4.52 6.18
CA GLU A 274 -21.18 4.38 7.44
C GLU A 274 -21.74 2.97 7.71
N GLN A 275 -21.80 2.12 6.70
CA GLN A 275 -22.22 0.71 6.82
C GLN A 275 -21.07 -0.25 7.06
N ARG A 276 -19.81 0.22 6.91
CA ARG A 276 -18.60 -0.57 7.12
C ARG A 276 -18.24 -0.66 8.61
N TYR A 277 -17.15 -1.34 8.90
CA TYR A 277 -16.43 -1.17 10.16
C TYR A 277 -15.91 0.25 10.25
N GLN A 278 -16.07 0.88 11.41
CA GLN A 278 -15.73 2.30 11.55
C GLN A 278 -14.24 2.51 11.87
N THR A 279 -13.59 1.49 12.44
CA THR A 279 -12.16 1.50 12.75
C THR A 279 -11.50 0.23 12.24
N ALA A 280 -10.18 0.27 12.05
CA ALA A 280 -9.40 -0.91 11.71
C ALA A 280 -9.42 -1.95 12.84
N ALA A 281 -9.53 -1.51 14.10
CA ALA A 281 -9.69 -2.37 15.26
C ALA A 281 -11.02 -3.15 15.23
N GLU A 282 -12.14 -2.52 14.84
CA GLU A 282 -13.41 -3.24 14.67
C GLU A 282 -13.32 -4.32 13.58
N PHE A 283 -12.58 -4.05 12.50
CA PHE A 283 -12.39 -5.02 11.43
C PHE A 283 -11.47 -6.17 11.88
N ASP A 284 -10.39 -5.87 12.63
CA ASP A 284 -9.55 -6.86 13.30
C ASP A 284 -10.39 -7.81 14.17
N GLU A 285 -11.20 -7.27 15.09
CA GLU A 285 -12.05 -8.06 15.97
C GLU A 285 -12.99 -8.99 15.20
N ALA A 286 -13.56 -8.50 14.09
CA ALA A 286 -14.45 -9.31 13.24
C ALA A 286 -13.70 -10.43 12.49
N LEU A 287 -12.40 -10.29 12.24
CA LEU A 287 -11.58 -11.30 11.57
C LEU A 287 -11.05 -12.38 12.53
N ARG A 288 -10.84 -12.08 13.82
CA ARG A 288 -10.24 -12.99 14.82
C ARG A 288 -10.83 -14.39 14.89
N PRO A 289 -12.16 -14.59 14.75
CA PRO A 289 -12.75 -15.96 14.80
C PRO A 289 -12.27 -16.89 13.68
N PHE A 290 -11.63 -16.37 12.64
CA PHE A 290 -11.22 -17.13 11.45
C PHE A 290 -9.70 -17.35 11.35
N GLY A 291 -8.90 -16.84 12.31
CA GLY A 291 -7.45 -16.91 12.34
C GLY A 291 -6.85 -17.97 13.24
#